data_76d405d479a7b1c28bd7613cae39fa62
#
_entry.id   76d405d479a7b1c28bd7613cae39fa62
#
_cell.length_a   1.000
_cell.length_b   1.000
_cell.length_c   1.000
_cell.angle_alpha   90.00
_cell.angle_beta   90.00
_cell.angle_gamma   90.00
#
_symmetry.space_group_name_H-M   'P 1'
#
loop_
_entity.id
_entity.type
_entity.pdbx_description
1 polymer ?
#
loop_
_entity_poly.entity_id
_entity_poly.type
_entity_poly.pdbx_seq_one_letter_code
_entity_poly.pdbx_strand_id
1 'polypeptide(L)'
;MKVASLQFNPICENTYVVWDDTNECIVVDAGNSDERENARLKEFIDSRGLHPRMAVNTHGHFDHTLGVQFLKDTYGIPFALSGKDKFLLDNAAPGSSIFGVKVGAMPSIDLDLDTTDEVRFGHTALKIIPTPGHTPGHVSLYAPQAKAVFTGDTLFRESIGRTDLPGGDYSWIMRSILDRLIPLGDETE
;
A
#
# COMPACT_ATOMS: atom_id res chain seq x y z
N MET A 1 15.33 7.04 -7.04
CA MET A 1 14.26 6.79 -6.06
C MET A 1 14.89 6.33 -4.75
N LYS A 2 14.34 6.72 -3.62
CA LYS A 2 14.73 6.29 -2.27
C LYS A 2 13.50 5.70 -1.59
N VAL A 3 13.70 4.73 -0.70
CA VAL A 3 12.64 4.02 0.02
C VAL A 3 13.00 3.90 1.48
N ALA A 4 12.04 4.10 2.35
CA ALA A 4 12.13 3.76 3.77
C ALA A 4 10.91 2.93 4.17
N SER A 5 11.14 1.88 4.95
CA SER A 5 10.10 1.06 5.55
C SER A 5 9.96 1.41 7.04
N LEU A 6 8.72 1.59 7.46
CA LEU A 6 8.35 1.76 8.86
C LEU A 6 7.33 0.69 9.21
N GLN A 7 7.57 -0.05 10.27
CA GLN A 7 6.60 -1.03 10.76
C GLN A 7 5.61 -0.39 11.71
N PHE A 8 4.33 -0.64 11.48
CA PHE A 8 3.22 -0.11 12.25
C PHE A 8 2.22 -1.21 12.62
N ASN A 9 1.29 -0.87 13.49
CA ASN A 9 0.21 -1.66 14.05
C ASN A 9 0.65 -3.01 14.67
N PRO A 10 -0.22 -3.71 15.40
CA PRO A 10 0.11 -5.00 16.05
C PRO A 10 0.42 -6.15 15.08
N ILE A 11 0.08 -5.99 13.78
CA ILE A 11 0.33 -6.98 12.73
C ILE A 11 1.74 -6.81 12.14
N CYS A 12 2.45 -5.71 12.52
CA CYS A 12 3.78 -5.36 12.00
C CYS A 12 3.79 -5.11 10.48
N GLU A 13 2.73 -4.45 9.99
CA GLU A 13 2.61 -4.06 8.59
C GLU A 13 3.75 -3.09 8.20
N ASN A 14 4.27 -3.22 6.97
CA ASN A 14 5.32 -2.38 6.42
C ASN A 14 4.77 -1.23 5.60
N THR A 15 4.69 -0.05 6.19
CA THR A 15 4.41 1.20 5.49
C THR A 15 5.66 1.71 4.80
N TYR A 16 5.59 2.03 3.51
CA TYR A 16 6.73 2.57 2.79
C TYR A 16 6.56 4.06 2.48
N VAL A 17 7.58 4.86 2.80
CA VAL A 17 7.73 6.22 2.27
C VAL A 17 8.68 6.15 1.10
N VAL A 18 8.22 6.58 -0.08
CA VAL A 18 8.97 6.51 -1.35
C VAL A 18 9.13 7.91 -1.90
N TRP A 19 10.37 8.35 -2.16
CA TRP A 19 10.64 9.72 -2.63
C TRP A 19 11.79 9.78 -3.62
N ASP A 20 11.95 10.90 -4.29
CA ASP A 20 13.06 11.14 -5.21
C ASP A 20 13.85 12.43 -4.87
N ASP A 21 14.64 12.93 -5.81
CA ASP A 21 15.49 14.12 -5.65
C ASP A 21 14.71 15.44 -5.61
N THR A 22 13.42 15.43 -5.94
CA THR A 22 12.54 16.60 -5.79
C THR A 22 12.01 16.76 -4.37
N ASN A 23 12.23 15.78 -3.49
CA ASN A 23 11.60 15.60 -2.18
C ASN A 23 10.08 15.36 -2.23
N GLU A 24 9.47 15.24 -3.40
CA GLU A 24 8.11 14.71 -3.47
C GLU A 24 8.10 13.23 -3.10
N CYS A 25 7.07 12.83 -2.36
CA CYS A 25 6.94 11.45 -1.91
C CYS A 25 5.51 10.94 -1.99
N ILE A 26 5.40 9.62 -2.00
CA ILE A 26 4.14 8.90 -1.74
C ILE A 26 4.32 8.02 -0.50
N VAL A 27 3.21 7.71 0.16
CA VAL A 27 3.17 6.72 1.24
C VAL A 27 2.40 5.52 0.74
N VAL A 28 3.06 4.36 0.71
CA VAL A 28 2.47 3.09 0.29
C VAL A 28 2.08 2.31 1.53
N ASP A 29 0.85 1.83 1.56
CA ASP A 29 0.26 1.02 2.63
C ASP A 29 0.42 1.66 4.01
N ALA A 30 -0.32 2.74 4.27
CA ALA A 30 -0.22 3.50 5.52
C ALA A 30 -0.92 2.77 6.67
N GLY A 31 -0.17 1.95 7.42
CA GLY A 31 -0.66 1.08 8.48
C GLY A 31 -0.62 1.70 9.89
N ASN A 32 -0.19 2.95 10.05
CA ASN A 32 -0.11 3.62 11.35
C ASN A 32 -1.50 3.71 12.02
N SER A 33 -1.61 3.18 13.25
CA SER A 33 -2.88 2.85 13.89
C SER A 33 -3.24 3.70 15.11
N ASP A 34 -2.28 4.45 15.65
CA ASP A 34 -2.46 5.28 16.83
C ASP A 34 -1.71 6.63 16.74
N GLU A 35 -1.90 7.49 17.73
CA GLU A 35 -1.26 8.82 17.77
C GLU A 35 0.27 8.76 17.82
N ARG A 36 0.86 7.75 18.44
CA ARG A 36 2.30 7.57 18.54
C ARG A 36 2.88 7.17 17.17
N GLU A 37 2.22 6.26 16.48
CA GLU A 37 2.60 5.83 15.13
C GLU A 37 2.39 6.96 14.12
N ASN A 38 1.29 7.72 14.24
CA ASN A 38 1.03 8.92 13.46
C ASN A 38 2.16 9.96 13.62
N ALA A 39 2.56 10.23 14.87
CA ALA A 39 3.65 11.16 15.16
C ALA A 39 4.97 10.67 14.57
N ARG A 40 5.27 9.36 14.64
CA ARG A 40 6.47 8.76 14.09
C ARG A 40 6.55 8.88 12.56
N LEU A 41 5.44 8.62 11.86
CA LEU A 41 5.37 8.78 10.40
C LEU A 41 5.52 10.25 10.00
N LYS A 42 4.81 11.15 10.71
CA LYS A 42 4.90 12.60 10.49
C LYS A 42 6.31 13.13 10.70
N GLU A 43 6.97 12.77 11.81
CA GLU A 43 8.35 13.15 12.10
C GLU A 43 9.31 12.65 11.02
N PHE A 44 9.13 11.42 10.53
CA PHE A 44 9.95 10.88 9.44
C PHE A 44 9.84 11.74 8.19
N ILE A 45 8.63 12.13 7.80
CA ILE A 45 8.35 12.94 6.61
C ILE A 45 8.88 14.36 6.78
N ASP A 46 8.50 15.04 7.86
CA ASP A 46 8.77 16.45 8.07
C ASP A 46 10.27 16.73 8.32
N SER A 47 10.95 15.87 9.11
CA SER A 47 12.38 16.05 9.41
C SER A 47 13.29 15.90 8.17
N ARG A 48 12.78 15.30 7.11
CA ARG A 48 13.47 15.14 5.82
C ARG A 48 13.05 16.17 4.78
N GLY A 49 12.12 17.07 5.11
CA GLY A 49 11.57 18.05 4.18
C GLY A 49 10.86 17.40 3.00
N LEU A 50 10.22 16.24 3.23
CA LEU A 50 9.47 15.54 2.19
C LEU A 50 8.08 16.17 1.98
N HIS A 51 7.60 16.11 0.75
CA HIS A 51 6.32 16.65 0.32
C HIS A 51 5.40 15.54 -0.15
N PRO A 52 4.54 14.99 0.73
CA PRO A 52 3.59 13.95 0.36
C PRO A 52 2.64 14.40 -0.76
N ARG A 53 2.48 13.56 -1.77
CA ARG A 53 1.62 13.82 -2.93
C ARG A 53 0.40 12.92 -2.95
N MET A 54 0.50 11.73 -2.35
CA MET A 54 -0.55 10.72 -2.39
C MET A 54 -0.29 9.64 -1.33
N ALA A 55 -1.35 9.07 -0.76
CA ALA A 55 -1.36 7.77 -0.13
C ALA A 55 -1.81 6.74 -1.16
N VAL A 56 -1.07 5.66 -1.34
CA VAL A 56 -1.36 4.61 -2.33
C VAL A 56 -1.34 3.27 -1.64
N ASN A 57 -2.40 2.49 -1.78
CA ASN A 57 -2.43 1.16 -1.19
C ASN A 57 -2.35 0.06 -2.23
N THR A 58 -1.62 -1.00 -1.90
CA THR A 58 -1.57 -2.22 -2.69
C THR A 58 -2.91 -2.93 -2.68
N HIS A 59 -3.63 -2.90 -1.56
CA HIS A 59 -4.94 -3.51 -1.38
C HIS A 59 -5.71 -2.89 -0.21
N GLY A 60 -6.96 -3.32 0.01
CA GLY A 60 -7.91 -2.68 0.91
C GLY A 60 -8.02 -3.27 2.31
N HIS A 61 -7.13 -4.15 2.78
CA HIS A 61 -7.18 -4.63 4.16
C HIS A 61 -6.90 -3.52 5.17
N PHE A 62 -7.53 -3.62 6.33
CA PHE A 62 -7.56 -2.55 7.33
C PHE A 62 -6.16 -2.16 7.82
N ASP A 63 -5.28 -3.15 8.03
CA ASP A 63 -3.91 -2.97 8.53
C ASP A 63 -3.02 -2.16 7.59
N HIS A 64 -3.30 -2.17 6.29
CA HIS A 64 -2.65 -1.32 5.28
C HIS A 64 -3.30 0.07 5.14
N THR A 65 -4.47 0.30 5.77
CA THR A 65 -5.28 1.49 5.49
C THR A 65 -5.49 2.40 6.71
N LEU A 66 -5.15 1.93 7.92
CA LEU A 66 -5.41 2.61 9.20
C LEU A 66 -4.90 4.06 9.24
N GLY A 67 -3.74 4.34 8.64
CA GLY A 67 -3.10 5.64 8.64
C GLY A 67 -3.52 6.57 7.51
N VAL A 68 -4.29 6.10 6.54
CA VAL A 68 -4.63 6.90 5.36
C VAL A 68 -5.42 8.15 5.70
N GLN A 69 -6.42 8.05 6.60
CA GLN A 69 -7.19 9.23 7.00
C GLN A 69 -6.31 10.29 7.69
N PHE A 70 -5.37 9.84 8.54
CA PHE A 70 -4.39 10.74 9.15
C PHE A 70 -3.55 11.49 8.10
N LEU A 71 -3.10 10.80 7.04
CA LEU A 71 -2.35 11.43 5.95
C LEU A 71 -3.20 12.43 5.16
N LYS A 72 -4.46 12.11 4.87
CA LYS A 72 -5.41 13.02 4.20
C LYS A 72 -5.62 14.28 5.04
N ASP A 73 -5.85 14.15 6.33
CA ASP A 73 -6.12 15.27 7.23
C ASP A 73 -4.86 16.15 7.46
N THR A 74 -3.68 15.52 7.53
CA THR A 74 -2.42 16.21 7.84
C THR A 74 -1.83 16.93 6.64
N TYR A 75 -1.87 16.29 5.45
CA TYR A 75 -1.17 16.80 4.26
C TYR A 75 -2.11 17.20 3.11
N GLY A 76 -3.41 16.95 3.23
CA GLY A 76 -4.38 17.29 2.18
C GLY A 76 -4.20 16.48 0.90
N ILE A 77 -3.68 15.26 1.00
CA ILE A 77 -3.34 14.41 -0.15
C ILE A 77 -4.46 13.43 -0.51
N PRO A 78 -4.58 13.04 -1.79
CA PRO A 78 -5.54 12.02 -2.22
C PRO A 78 -5.12 10.62 -1.77
N PHE A 79 -6.12 9.73 -1.71
CA PHE A 79 -5.96 8.30 -1.48
C PHE A 79 -6.26 7.49 -2.75
N ALA A 80 -5.33 6.65 -3.15
CA ALA A 80 -5.43 5.76 -4.30
C ALA A 80 -5.53 4.30 -3.87
N LEU A 81 -6.55 3.61 -4.36
CA LEU A 81 -6.81 2.18 -4.14
C LEU A 81 -7.62 1.64 -5.32
N SER A 82 -7.51 0.34 -5.63
CA SER A 82 -8.42 -0.33 -6.57
C SER A 82 -9.86 -0.30 -6.06
N GLY A 83 -10.79 0.15 -6.89
CA GLY A 83 -12.22 0.17 -6.58
C GLY A 83 -12.80 -1.21 -6.27
N LYS A 84 -12.17 -2.29 -6.75
CA LYS A 84 -12.56 -3.68 -6.45
C LYS A 84 -12.39 -4.04 -4.98
N ASP A 85 -11.51 -3.33 -4.25
CA ASP A 85 -11.27 -3.57 -2.81
C ASP A 85 -12.09 -2.64 -1.91
N LYS A 86 -12.95 -1.78 -2.47
CA LYS A 86 -13.81 -0.89 -1.68
C LYS A 86 -14.62 -1.64 -0.61
N PHE A 87 -15.08 -2.86 -0.91
CA PHE A 87 -15.85 -3.66 0.05
C PHE A 87 -15.05 -4.02 1.32
N LEU A 88 -13.71 -4.09 1.25
CA LEU A 88 -12.83 -4.33 2.40
C LEU A 88 -12.81 -3.11 3.32
N LEU A 89 -12.78 -1.90 2.76
CA LEU A 89 -12.92 -0.67 3.55
C LEU A 89 -14.28 -0.60 4.25
N ASP A 90 -15.36 -0.91 3.52
CA ASP A 90 -16.73 -0.87 4.05
C ASP A 90 -16.93 -1.90 5.18
N ASN A 91 -16.12 -2.96 5.23
CA ASN A 91 -16.19 -4.06 6.21
C ASN A 91 -14.94 -4.17 7.11
N ALA A 92 -14.15 -3.12 7.27
CA ALA A 92 -12.87 -3.17 8.01
C ALA A 92 -13.03 -3.47 9.51
N ALA A 93 -14.09 -2.98 10.15
CA ALA A 93 -14.29 -3.07 11.60
C ALA A 93 -14.39 -4.51 12.15
N PRO A 94 -15.12 -5.47 11.56
CA PRO A 94 -15.15 -6.84 12.04
C PRO A 94 -13.79 -7.54 12.04
N GLY A 95 -13.00 -7.33 10.98
CA GLY A 95 -11.66 -7.95 10.84
C GLY A 95 -10.66 -7.41 11.85
N SER A 96 -10.67 -6.12 12.10
CA SER A 96 -9.73 -5.45 12.98
C SER A 96 -9.93 -5.80 14.47
N SER A 97 -11.16 -6.07 14.89
CA SER A 97 -11.49 -6.38 16.28
C SER A 97 -10.79 -7.65 16.79
N ILE A 98 -10.54 -8.63 15.92
CA ILE A 98 -9.83 -9.87 16.24
C ILE A 98 -8.38 -9.55 16.68
N PHE A 99 -7.78 -8.49 16.13
CA PHE A 99 -6.42 -8.06 16.44
C PHE A 99 -6.38 -6.97 17.54
N GLY A 100 -7.52 -6.64 18.16
CA GLY A 100 -7.61 -5.59 19.17
C GLY A 100 -7.45 -4.17 18.62
N VAL A 101 -7.52 -4.00 17.30
CA VAL A 101 -7.41 -2.70 16.64
C VAL A 101 -8.79 -2.07 16.50
N LYS A 102 -8.92 -0.82 16.93
CA LYS A 102 -10.15 -0.03 16.71
C LYS A 102 -10.04 0.69 15.38
N VAL A 103 -10.92 0.34 14.47
CA VAL A 103 -11.04 1.03 13.19
C VAL A 103 -12.09 2.13 13.31
N GLY A 104 -11.69 3.36 12.95
CA GLY A 104 -12.60 4.48 12.78
C GLY A 104 -13.33 4.44 11.44
N ALA A 105 -13.82 5.58 10.97
CA ALA A 105 -14.32 5.72 9.60
C ALA A 105 -13.17 5.52 8.63
N MET A 106 -13.33 4.58 7.69
CA MET A 106 -12.34 4.34 6.64
C MET A 106 -12.36 5.48 5.62
N PRO A 107 -11.19 5.82 5.05
CA PRO A 107 -11.09 6.92 4.09
C PRO A 107 -11.84 6.61 2.79
N SER A 108 -12.35 7.65 2.13
CA SER A 108 -12.88 7.55 0.77
C SER A 108 -11.73 7.40 -0.24
N ILE A 109 -11.93 6.56 -1.25
CA ILE A 109 -11.02 6.45 -2.40
C ILE A 109 -11.21 7.70 -3.27
N ASP A 110 -10.11 8.41 -3.55
CA ASP A 110 -10.12 9.59 -4.41
C ASP A 110 -9.65 9.24 -5.84
N LEU A 111 -8.78 8.23 -5.97
CA LEU A 111 -8.24 7.77 -7.25
C LEU A 111 -8.38 6.25 -7.34
N ASP A 112 -9.06 5.79 -8.38
CA ASP A 112 -9.23 4.36 -8.64
C ASP A 112 -8.05 3.83 -9.46
N LEU A 113 -7.25 2.94 -8.87
CA LEU A 113 -6.10 2.32 -9.52
C LEU A 113 -6.48 1.37 -10.67
N ASP A 114 -7.74 0.96 -10.79
CA ASP A 114 -8.21 0.18 -11.94
C ASP A 114 -8.31 1.03 -13.22
N THR A 115 -8.23 2.36 -13.11
CA THR A 115 -8.41 3.30 -14.24
C THR A 115 -7.11 3.95 -14.72
N THR A 116 -5.96 3.57 -14.14
CA THR A 116 -4.66 4.13 -14.50
C THR A 116 -3.57 3.05 -14.52
N ASP A 117 -2.56 3.25 -15.35
CA ASP A 117 -1.44 2.31 -15.50
C ASP A 117 -0.25 2.65 -14.59
N GLU A 118 -0.24 3.85 -14.00
CA GLU A 118 0.86 4.32 -13.16
C GLU A 118 0.44 5.40 -12.17
N VAL A 119 1.22 5.51 -11.08
CA VAL A 119 1.20 6.66 -10.18
C VAL A 119 2.50 7.44 -10.28
N ARG A 120 2.43 8.77 -10.16
CA ARG A 120 3.58 9.67 -10.33
C ARG A 120 3.79 10.59 -9.15
N PHE A 121 5.06 10.87 -8.84
CA PHE A 121 5.49 11.91 -7.92
C PHE A 121 6.89 12.39 -8.35
N GLY A 122 7.15 13.68 -8.30
CA GLY A 122 8.41 14.25 -8.77
C GLY A 122 8.78 13.77 -10.17
N HIS A 123 9.96 13.19 -10.30
CA HIS A 123 10.46 12.58 -11.53
C HIS A 123 10.20 11.06 -11.62
N THR A 124 9.55 10.48 -10.60
CA THR A 124 9.36 9.03 -10.46
C THR A 124 7.96 8.61 -10.91
N ALA A 125 7.90 7.50 -11.63
CA ALA A 125 6.67 6.80 -11.97
C ALA A 125 6.73 5.36 -11.47
N LEU A 126 5.68 4.89 -10.80
CA LEU A 126 5.48 3.50 -10.44
C LEU A 126 4.37 2.92 -11.33
N LYS A 127 4.68 1.85 -12.06
CA LYS A 127 3.70 1.12 -12.85
C LYS A 127 2.78 0.33 -11.92
N ILE A 128 1.50 0.33 -12.22
CA ILE A 128 0.51 -0.48 -11.53
C ILE A 128 0.42 -1.83 -12.22
N ILE A 129 0.73 -2.90 -11.50
CA ILE A 129 0.61 -4.27 -11.97
C ILE A 129 -0.54 -4.92 -11.18
N PRO A 130 -1.70 -5.21 -11.78
CA PRO A 130 -2.75 -5.95 -11.09
C PRO A 130 -2.22 -7.32 -10.64
N THR A 131 -2.29 -7.62 -9.35
CA THR A 131 -1.83 -8.89 -8.74
C THR A 131 -2.92 -9.49 -7.86
N PRO A 132 -4.13 -9.75 -8.41
CA PRO A 132 -5.23 -10.30 -7.63
C PRO A 132 -4.92 -11.69 -7.07
N GLY A 133 -5.59 -12.03 -5.98
CA GLY A 133 -5.52 -13.35 -5.36
C GLY A 133 -5.49 -13.31 -3.83
N HIS A 134 -4.76 -12.40 -3.21
CA HIS A 134 -4.94 -12.08 -1.79
C HIS A 134 -6.24 -11.29 -1.59
N THR A 135 -6.46 -10.27 -2.42
CA THR A 135 -7.73 -9.59 -2.63
C THR A 135 -8.03 -9.47 -4.12
N PRO A 136 -9.29 -9.19 -4.52
CA PRO A 136 -9.64 -9.00 -5.94
C PRO A 136 -9.01 -7.75 -6.57
N GLY A 137 -8.82 -6.70 -5.78
CA GLY A 137 -8.28 -5.42 -6.21
C GLY A 137 -6.79 -5.25 -5.95
N HIS A 138 -6.09 -6.31 -5.51
CA HIS A 138 -4.67 -6.21 -5.20
C HIS A 138 -3.84 -5.77 -6.41
N VAL A 139 -2.94 -4.82 -6.17
CA VAL A 139 -1.95 -4.35 -7.16
C VAL A 139 -0.55 -4.38 -6.56
N SER A 140 0.46 -4.59 -7.41
CA SER A 140 1.86 -4.34 -7.07
C SER A 140 2.34 -3.06 -7.77
N LEU A 141 3.19 -2.29 -7.10
CA LEU A 141 3.71 -1.03 -7.62
C LEU A 141 5.17 -1.21 -8.04
N TYR A 142 5.44 -1.10 -9.33
CA TYR A 142 6.75 -1.39 -9.89
C TYR A 142 7.47 -0.13 -10.37
N ALA A 143 8.69 0.08 -9.89
CA ALA A 143 9.63 1.14 -10.29
C ALA A 143 10.72 0.57 -11.22
N PRO A 144 10.55 0.58 -12.56
CA PRO A 144 11.49 -0.06 -13.49
C PRO A 144 12.92 0.48 -13.39
N GLN A 145 13.07 1.81 -13.23
CA GLN A 145 14.38 2.46 -13.17
C GLN A 145 15.14 2.12 -11.89
N ALA A 146 14.43 1.82 -10.81
CA ALA A 146 15.01 1.44 -9.53
C ALA A 146 15.07 -0.08 -9.34
N LYS A 147 14.48 -0.86 -10.27
CA LYS A 147 14.33 -2.32 -10.19
C LYS A 147 13.71 -2.73 -8.83
N ALA A 148 12.68 -2.04 -8.38
CA ALA A 148 12.02 -2.27 -7.11
C ALA A 148 10.52 -2.47 -7.32
N VAL A 149 9.92 -3.40 -6.57
CA VAL A 149 8.48 -3.67 -6.60
C VAL A 149 7.92 -3.79 -5.20
N PHE A 150 6.84 -3.06 -4.94
CA PHE A 150 6.06 -3.17 -3.70
C PHE A 150 4.95 -4.18 -3.96
N THR A 151 5.09 -5.38 -3.41
CA THR A 151 4.22 -6.52 -3.69
C THR A 151 3.05 -6.66 -2.75
N GLY A 152 2.96 -5.78 -1.72
CA GLY A 152 1.96 -5.92 -0.68
C GLY A 152 1.88 -7.37 -0.17
N ASP A 153 0.65 -7.86 -0.05
CA ASP A 153 0.38 -9.21 0.42
C ASP A 153 0.27 -10.26 -0.70
N THR A 154 0.90 -10.02 -1.85
CA THR A 154 1.00 -11.05 -2.90
C THR A 154 2.22 -11.95 -2.70
N LEU A 155 3.41 -11.36 -2.55
CA LEU A 155 4.67 -12.10 -2.45
C LEU A 155 5.51 -11.59 -1.28
N PHE A 156 5.89 -12.49 -0.39
CA PHE A 156 6.79 -12.24 0.73
C PHE A 156 8.13 -12.95 0.54
N ARG A 157 9.10 -12.59 1.35
CA ARG A 157 10.33 -13.37 1.45
C ARG A 157 9.97 -14.77 1.97
N GLU A 158 10.18 -15.78 1.12
CA GLU A 158 9.95 -17.21 1.44
C GLU A 158 8.47 -17.60 1.66
N SER A 159 7.52 -16.73 1.29
CA SER A 159 6.08 -17.03 1.44
C SER A 159 5.23 -16.26 0.43
N ILE A 160 3.94 -16.54 0.44
CA ILE A 160 2.92 -15.80 -0.33
C ILE A 160 1.79 -15.35 0.60
N GLY A 161 1.01 -14.38 0.17
CA GLY A 161 -0.17 -13.92 0.88
C GLY A 161 -1.22 -15.03 1.02
N ARG A 162 -2.00 -14.95 2.10
CA ARG A 162 -3.14 -15.86 2.32
C ARG A 162 -4.27 -15.58 1.33
N THR A 163 -5.03 -16.62 1.04
CA THR A 163 -6.12 -16.57 0.06
C THR A 163 -7.46 -17.09 0.60
N ASP A 164 -7.55 -17.27 1.92
CA ASP A 164 -8.71 -17.81 2.62
C ASP A 164 -9.64 -16.73 3.20
N LEU A 165 -9.32 -15.45 2.99
CA LEU A 165 -10.18 -14.32 3.36
C LEU A 165 -11.19 -14.00 2.26
N PRO A 166 -12.27 -13.23 2.55
CA PRO A 166 -13.25 -12.85 1.54
C PRO A 166 -12.64 -12.19 0.31
N GLY A 167 -12.89 -12.77 -0.87
CA GLY A 167 -12.32 -12.33 -2.15
C GLY A 167 -10.98 -12.95 -2.52
N GLY A 168 -10.38 -13.76 -1.62
CA GLY A 168 -9.13 -14.47 -1.88
C GLY A 168 -9.30 -15.64 -2.85
N ASP A 169 -8.28 -15.91 -3.68
CA ASP A 169 -8.23 -17.00 -4.64
C ASP A 169 -6.79 -17.47 -4.86
N TYR A 170 -6.50 -18.72 -4.51
CA TYR A 170 -5.16 -19.30 -4.62
C TYR A 170 -4.68 -19.40 -6.07
N SER A 171 -5.56 -19.73 -7.00
CA SER A 171 -5.16 -19.85 -8.42
C SER A 171 -4.80 -18.49 -9.01
N TRP A 172 -5.49 -17.45 -8.57
CA TRP A 172 -5.20 -16.09 -9.01
C TRP A 172 -3.89 -15.56 -8.44
N ILE A 173 -3.60 -15.76 -7.13
CA ILE A 173 -2.33 -15.30 -6.56
C ILE A 173 -1.14 -16.01 -7.20
N MET A 174 -1.25 -17.31 -7.48
CA MET A 174 -0.21 -18.06 -8.20
C MET A 174 0.04 -17.52 -9.61
N ARG A 175 -1.01 -17.20 -10.36
CA ARG A 175 -0.87 -16.54 -11.68
C ARG A 175 -0.26 -15.15 -11.56
N SER A 176 -0.68 -14.37 -10.57
CA SER A 176 -0.10 -13.04 -10.31
C SER A 176 1.40 -13.11 -10.07
N ILE A 177 1.85 -14.10 -9.28
CA ILE A 177 3.28 -14.31 -9.01
C ILE A 177 4.00 -14.79 -10.27
N LEU A 178 3.54 -15.88 -10.88
CA LEU A 178 4.27 -16.56 -11.96
C LEU A 178 4.26 -15.78 -13.28
N ASP A 179 3.12 -15.15 -13.60
CA ASP A 179 2.94 -14.51 -14.92
C ASP A 179 3.24 -13.00 -14.90
N ARG A 180 3.29 -12.38 -13.71
CA ARG A 180 3.43 -10.91 -13.61
C ARG A 180 4.61 -10.46 -12.77
N LEU A 181 4.92 -11.11 -11.64
CA LEU A 181 6.03 -10.70 -10.76
C LEU A 181 7.34 -11.38 -11.16
N ILE A 182 7.38 -12.70 -11.35
CA ILE A 182 8.60 -13.43 -11.76
C ILE A 182 9.20 -12.86 -13.06
N PRO A 183 8.42 -12.50 -14.10
CA PRO A 183 8.98 -11.90 -15.33
C PRO A 183 9.64 -10.52 -15.17
N LEU A 184 9.50 -9.86 -14.01
CA LEU A 184 10.23 -8.61 -13.73
C LEU A 184 11.74 -8.81 -13.61
N GLY A 185 12.19 -10.07 -13.42
CA GLY A 185 13.59 -10.49 -13.42
C GLY A 185 14.23 -10.53 -12.04
N ASP A 186 15.31 -11.33 -11.96
CA ASP A 186 15.99 -11.68 -10.70
C ASP A 186 16.69 -10.49 -10.00
N GLU A 187 16.87 -9.37 -10.71
CA GLU A 187 17.47 -8.15 -10.17
C GLU A 187 16.44 -7.18 -9.58
N THR A 188 15.15 -7.57 -9.55
CA THR A 188 14.07 -6.75 -8.98
C THR A 188 13.94 -7.08 -7.50
N GLU A 189 14.05 -6.05 -6.65
CA GLU A 189 13.90 -6.12 -5.19
C GLU A 189 12.48 -5.76 -4.75
#